data_a9080f2a84fba0d8978000de3366b765
#
_entry.id   a9080f2a84fba0d8978000de3366b765
#
_cell.length_a   1.000
_cell.length_b   1.000
_cell.length_c   1.000
_cell.angle_alpha   90.00
_cell.angle_beta   90.00
_cell.angle_gamma   90.00
#
_symmetry.space_group_name_H-M   'P 1'
#
loop_
_entity.id
_entity.type
_entity.pdbx_description
1 polymer ?
#
loop_
_entity_poly.entity_id
_entity_poly.type
_entity_poly.pdbx_seq_one_letter_code
_entity_poly.pdbx_strand_id
1 'polypeptide(L)'
;MFNPTPMQKQVFALSWLASQATVGNPLGPWSKNDLQAQINSLSAPYSNWRVVWGPHYTLDGPFPPQVSNAMFVAQQVGNHSNPLPVYVVAVAGTNALSIYDAQTEDLDIDPTEWKRSGNAPSQMQVTTGDMDGLKRLLGMQWPFEDIQSYLAGLKGKEGITLWFTGHSLGGALSPMLMLALMDQDSLLDTKDTNLSLWRQVNLLATAGPSIGNAAFLEHFKRVFSAGNALANFVWNAKDVVPHAWNKDTMKALTNPTNIFGLDVVANDPVGKLLGAQQQAAANQKYVQFEPTPAFDGPLSPYTDSKDTGVPWTPDSQFMAQLGFQHLNAYVRAFGGDHEWFSQGKPPPGCRWFPLSNSCDDPKSAQAAVKALSGK
;
A
#
# COMPACT_ATOMS: atom_id res chain seq x y z
N MET A 1 -9.17 -6.66 -19.51
CA MET A 1 -9.66 -5.51 -18.70
C MET A 1 -9.60 -5.93 -17.24
N PHE A 2 -8.99 -5.13 -16.38
CA PHE A 2 -8.95 -5.40 -14.94
C PHE A 2 -10.37 -5.41 -14.37
N ASN A 3 -10.75 -6.47 -13.68
CA ASN A 3 -12.07 -6.63 -13.10
C ASN A 3 -11.95 -7.30 -11.72
N PRO A 4 -11.75 -6.49 -10.66
CA PRO A 4 -11.59 -7.03 -9.31
C PRO A 4 -12.88 -7.70 -8.83
N THR A 5 -12.72 -8.83 -8.15
CA THR A 5 -13.86 -9.53 -7.52
C THR A 5 -14.49 -8.67 -6.43
N PRO A 6 -15.74 -8.91 -6.04
CA PRO A 6 -16.37 -8.18 -4.94
C PRO A 6 -15.57 -8.23 -3.63
N MET A 7 -14.88 -9.34 -3.35
CA MET A 7 -14.02 -9.46 -2.17
C MET A 7 -12.76 -8.60 -2.31
N GLN A 8 -12.09 -8.61 -3.47
CA GLN A 8 -10.91 -7.77 -3.71
C GLN A 8 -11.24 -6.27 -3.57
N LYS A 9 -12.41 -5.83 -4.02
CA LYS A 9 -12.87 -4.46 -3.84
C LYS A 9 -12.99 -4.09 -2.35
N GLN A 10 -13.60 -4.95 -1.54
CA GLN A 10 -13.73 -4.74 -0.09
C GLN A 10 -12.37 -4.74 0.61
N VAL A 11 -11.49 -5.68 0.25
CA VAL A 11 -10.13 -5.79 0.80
C VAL A 11 -9.31 -4.54 0.46
N PHE A 12 -9.42 -4.04 -0.78
CA PHE A 12 -8.78 -2.79 -1.18
C PHE A 12 -9.31 -1.59 -0.38
N ALA A 13 -10.63 -1.50 -0.16
CA ALA A 13 -11.22 -0.45 0.66
C ALA A 13 -10.65 -0.43 2.09
N LEU A 14 -10.39 -1.60 2.69
CA LEU A 14 -9.75 -1.70 4.00
C LEU A 14 -8.29 -1.25 3.97
N SER A 15 -7.51 -1.58 2.93
CA SER A 15 -6.14 -1.07 2.78
C SER A 15 -6.11 0.45 2.63
N TRP A 16 -7.08 0.99 1.92
CA TRP A 16 -7.29 2.41 1.77
C TRP A 16 -7.56 3.09 3.12
N LEU A 17 -8.48 2.54 3.93
CA LEU A 17 -8.77 3.03 5.27
C LEU A 17 -7.57 2.92 6.22
N ALA A 18 -6.72 1.90 6.07
CA ALA A 18 -5.48 1.81 6.84
C ALA A 18 -4.57 3.02 6.61
N SER A 19 -4.39 3.41 5.35
CA SER A 19 -3.60 4.60 5.01
C SER A 19 -4.27 5.90 5.47
N GLN A 20 -5.62 5.99 5.41
CA GLN A 20 -6.34 7.15 5.95
C GLN A 20 -6.19 7.28 7.47
N ALA A 21 -6.16 6.16 8.18
CA ALA A 21 -6.01 6.14 9.62
C ALA A 21 -4.68 6.76 10.10
N THR A 22 -3.63 6.73 9.28
CA THR A 22 -2.34 7.38 9.59
C THR A 22 -2.42 8.92 9.50
N VAL A 23 -3.19 9.43 8.55
CA VAL A 23 -3.44 10.88 8.44
C VAL A 23 -4.31 11.35 9.59
N GLY A 24 -5.26 10.50 10.02
CA GLY A 24 -6.10 10.74 11.18
C GLY A 24 -7.06 11.92 11.03
N ASN A 25 -7.23 12.60 12.14
CA ASN A 25 -7.96 13.87 12.27
C ASN A 25 -7.01 14.92 12.87
N PRO A 26 -7.44 16.18 13.04
CA PRO A 26 -6.58 17.22 13.64
C PRO A 26 -6.04 16.91 15.04
N LEU A 27 -6.55 15.87 15.71
CA LEU A 27 -6.13 15.45 17.06
C LEU A 27 -5.14 14.28 17.03
N GLY A 28 -4.86 13.69 15.85
CA GLY A 28 -3.93 12.57 15.69
C GLY A 28 -4.48 11.43 14.86
N PRO A 29 -3.77 10.28 14.81
CA PRO A 29 -4.23 9.10 14.08
C PRO A 29 -5.55 8.56 14.66
N TRP A 30 -6.33 7.86 13.83
CA TRP A 30 -7.64 7.36 14.24
C TRP A 30 -7.56 6.32 15.35
N SER A 31 -8.41 6.46 16.36
CA SER A 31 -8.68 5.39 17.30
C SER A 31 -9.42 4.21 16.62
N LYS A 32 -9.55 3.09 17.34
CA LYS A 32 -10.37 1.95 16.89
C LYS A 32 -11.81 2.36 16.61
N ASN A 33 -12.38 3.24 17.43
CA ASN A 33 -13.75 3.73 17.25
C ASN A 33 -13.87 4.64 16.02
N ASP A 34 -12.88 5.50 15.77
CA ASP A 34 -12.86 6.35 14.59
C ASP A 34 -12.78 5.50 13.31
N LEU A 35 -11.88 4.52 13.27
CA LEU A 35 -11.76 3.61 12.13
C LEU A 35 -13.04 2.81 11.92
N GLN A 36 -13.65 2.28 12.98
CA GLN A 36 -14.92 1.55 12.90
C GLN A 36 -16.05 2.45 12.40
N ALA A 37 -16.08 3.71 12.83
CA ALA A 37 -17.07 4.68 12.36
C ALA A 37 -16.90 4.96 10.85
N GLN A 38 -15.66 5.04 10.35
CA GLN A 38 -15.39 5.18 8.92
C GLN A 38 -15.85 3.94 8.14
N ILE A 39 -15.56 2.73 8.61
CA ILE A 39 -16.05 1.49 7.99
C ILE A 39 -17.58 1.50 7.94
N ASN A 40 -18.25 1.86 9.03
CA ASN A 40 -19.71 1.90 9.11
C ASN A 40 -20.35 2.95 8.20
N SER A 41 -19.58 3.97 7.77
CA SER A 41 -20.05 5.01 6.84
C SER A 41 -20.04 4.56 5.39
N LEU A 42 -19.37 3.46 5.06
CA LEU A 42 -19.36 2.90 3.73
C LEU A 42 -20.70 2.24 3.38
N SER A 43 -20.99 2.12 2.09
CA SER A 43 -22.13 1.33 1.63
C SER A 43 -21.90 -0.17 1.85
N ALA A 44 -22.97 -0.96 1.98
CA ALA A 44 -22.85 -2.40 1.96
C ALA A 44 -22.42 -2.89 0.54
N PRO A 45 -21.52 -3.88 0.44
CA PRO A 45 -20.97 -4.72 1.52
C PRO A 45 -19.71 -4.18 2.20
N TYR A 46 -19.22 -3.00 1.87
CA TYR A 46 -17.97 -2.42 2.40
C TYR A 46 -18.07 -2.08 3.89
N SER A 47 -19.27 -1.80 4.39
CA SER A 47 -19.52 -1.58 5.83
C SER A 47 -19.63 -2.86 6.66
N ASN A 48 -19.62 -4.04 6.01
CA ASN A 48 -19.81 -5.33 6.71
C ASN A 48 -18.51 -5.86 7.34
N TRP A 49 -17.73 -4.96 7.97
CA TRP A 49 -16.47 -5.30 8.62
C TRP A 49 -16.39 -4.72 10.03
N ARG A 50 -15.80 -5.49 10.93
CA ARG A 50 -15.54 -5.07 12.31
C ARG A 50 -14.05 -5.10 12.59
N VAL A 51 -13.50 -4.02 13.13
CA VAL A 51 -12.11 -3.98 13.61
C VAL A 51 -11.98 -4.85 14.84
N VAL A 52 -11.16 -5.89 14.77
CA VAL A 52 -10.98 -6.88 15.83
C VAL A 52 -9.62 -6.77 16.51
N TRP A 53 -8.59 -6.26 15.82
CA TRP A 53 -7.27 -5.94 16.35
C TRP A 53 -6.80 -4.61 15.80
N GLY A 54 -6.13 -3.78 16.59
CA GLY A 54 -5.67 -2.45 16.21
C GLY A 54 -6.81 -1.41 16.09
N PRO A 55 -6.61 -0.28 15.37
CA PRO A 55 -5.39 0.07 14.65
C PRO A 55 -4.23 0.32 15.60
N HIS A 56 -3.04 -0.06 15.20
CA HIS A 56 -1.80 0.24 15.90
C HIS A 56 -0.88 1.04 14.98
N TYR A 57 -0.07 1.93 15.59
CA TYR A 57 0.78 2.88 14.89
C TYR A 57 2.19 2.85 15.44
N THR A 58 3.18 3.04 14.57
CA THR A 58 4.52 3.44 14.98
C THR A 58 4.73 4.92 14.67
N LEU A 59 5.47 5.59 15.54
CA LEU A 59 5.72 7.02 15.45
C LEU A 59 7.23 7.24 15.29
N ASP A 60 7.59 8.02 14.30
CA ASP A 60 8.99 8.36 14.00
C ASP A 60 9.17 9.88 13.90
N GLY A 61 10.43 10.30 13.98
CA GLY A 61 10.84 11.67 13.77
C GLY A 61 10.84 12.54 15.05
N PRO A 62 11.32 13.80 14.93
CA PRO A 62 11.32 14.76 16.02
C PRO A 62 9.89 15.17 16.38
N PHE A 63 9.71 15.77 17.53
CA PHE A 63 8.40 16.24 18.00
C PHE A 63 7.84 17.38 17.13
N PRO A 64 6.55 17.35 16.68
CA PRO A 64 5.59 16.25 16.87
C PRO A 64 5.91 15.05 15.97
N PRO A 65 5.96 13.83 16.53
CA PRO A 65 6.27 12.63 15.77
C PRO A 65 5.18 12.33 14.74
N GLN A 66 5.58 11.80 13.58
CA GLN A 66 4.66 11.40 12.54
C GLN A 66 4.40 9.89 12.58
N VAL A 67 3.22 9.48 12.11
CA VAL A 67 2.92 8.06 11.94
C VAL A 67 3.73 7.52 10.76
N SER A 68 4.60 6.55 11.04
CA SER A 68 5.41 5.89 10.00
C SER A 68 4.76 4.64 9.45
N ASN A 69 4.15 3.82 10.30
CA ASN A 69 3.44 2.62 9.89
C ASN A 69 2.14 2.47 10.69
N ALA A 70 1.15 1.83 10.08
CA ALA A 70 -0.09 1.46 10.76
C ALA A 70 -0.58 0.10 10.26
N MET A 71 -1.26 -0.62 11.13
CA MET A 71 -1.88 -1.90 10.80
C MET A 71 -3.11 -2.14 11.67
N PHE A 72 -4.12 -2.80 11.10
CA PHE A 72 -5.26 -3.33 11.84
C PHE A 72 -5.73 -4.66 11.25
N VAL A 73 -6.54 -5.38 12.01
CA VAL A 73 -7.26 -6.55 11.51
C VAL A 73 -8.75 -6.29 11.58
N ALA A 74 -9.43 -6.54 10.45
CA ALA A 74 -10.88 -6.54 10.37
C ALA A 74 -11.41 -7.96 10.13
N GLN A 75 -12.54 -8.28 10.78
CA GLN A 75 -13.30 -9.50 10.54
C GLN A 75 -14.58 -9.14 9.79
N GLN A 76 -14.91 -9.92 8.78
CA GLN A 76 -16.17 -9.78 8.07
C GLN A 76 -17.34 -10.19 8.98
N VAL A 77 -18.41 -9.41 8.95
CA VAL A 77 -19.67 -9.73 9.63
C VAL A 77 -20.73 -10.01 8.59
N GLY A 78 -21.54 -11.04 8.83
CA GLY A 78 -22.68 -11.35 7.98
C GLY A 78 -23.88 -10.45 8.26
N ASN A 79 -24.95 -10.67 7.53
CA ASN A 79 -26.22 -10.07 7.83
C ASN A 79 -26.60 -10.39 9.30
N HIS A 80 -27.08 -9.39 10.03
CA HIS A 80 -27.39 -9.49 11.46
C HIS A 80 -26.17 -9.56 12.40
N SER A 81 -25.03 -9.02 11.97
CA SER A 81 -23.81 -8.93 12.80
C SER A 81 -23.16 -10.26 13.17
N ASN A 82 -23.54 -11.37 12.54
CA ASN A 82 -22.87 -12.65 12.75
C ASN A 82 -21.45 -12.63 12.15
N PRO A 83 -20.42 -13.00 12.90
CA PRO A 83 -19.06 -13.06 12.38
C PRO A 83 -18.92 -14.15 11.32
N LEU A 84 -18.20 -13.84 10.24
CA LEU A 84 -17.80 -14.81 9.23
C LEU A 84 -16.32 -15.16 9.38
N PRO A 85 -15.88 -16.34 8.94
CA PRO A 85 -14.49 -16.77 9.07
C PRO A 85 -13.58 -16.12 8.02
N VAL A 86 -13.74 -14.81 7.79
CA VAL A 86 -12.91 -14.02 6.85
C VAL A 86 -12.28 -12.87 7.62
N TYR A 87 -10.96 -12.80 7.58
CA TYR A 87 -10.17 -11.76 8.22
C TYR A 87 -9.28 -11.05 7.23
N VAL A 88 -9.04 -9.77 7.45
CA VAL A 88 -8.14 -8.94 6.64
C VAL A 88 -7.15 -8.24 7.55
N VAL A 89 -5.87 -8.48 7.32
CA VAL A 89 -4.75 -7.71 7.88
C VAL A 89 -4.47 -6.59 6.90
N ALA A 90 -4.81 -5.36 7.26
CA ALA A 90 -4.64 -4.18 6.42
C ALA A 90 -3.44 -3.36 6.92
N VAL A 91 -2.44 -3.20 6.05
CA VAL A 91 -1.21 -2.45 6.29
C VAL A 91 -1.29 -1.11 5.58
N ALA A 92 -1.05 -0.04 6.31
CA ALA A 92 -1.05 1.30 5.74
C ALA A 92 0.16 1.53 4.82
N GLY A 93 -0.07 2.29 3.76
CA GLY A 93 1.01 2.97 3.05
C GLY A 93 1.53 4.16 3.85
N THR A 94 2.70 4.64 3.50
CA THR A 94 3.18 5.94 3.94
C THR A 94 2.21 7.02 3.46
N ASN A 95 2.09 8.12 4.20
CA ASN A 95 1.37 9.28 3.71
C ASN A 95 1.89 9.65 2.31
N ALA A 96 0.99 9.82 1.34
CA ALA A 96 1.37 10.10 -0.05
C ALA A 96 2.25 11.36 -0.18
N LEU A 97 2.12 12.33 0.73
CA LEU A 97 3.03 13.48 0.83
C LEU A 97 4.44 13.07 1.26
N SER A 98 4.55 12.10 2.18
CA SER A 98 5.84 11.56 2.60
C SER A 98 6.53 10.72 1.52
N ILE A 99 5.79 10.15 0.56
CA ILE A 99 6.41 9.48 -0.59
C ILE A 99 7.25 10.49 -1.41
N TYR A 100 6.82 11.73 -1.49
CA TYR A 100 7.58 12.79 -2.17
C TYR A 100 8.73 13.31 -1.33
N ASP A 101 8.53 13.51 -0.04
CA ASP A 101 9.57 13.97 0.89
C ASP A 101 10.57 12.82 1.19
N ALA A 102 10.10 11.61 1.39
CA ALA A 102 10.92 10.42 1.66
C ALA A 102 11.69 9.92 0.42
N GLN A 103 11.22 10.23 -0.80
CA GLN A 103 11.99 9.96 -2.02
C GLN A 103 13.28 10.80 -2.10
N THR A 104 13.41 11.84 -1.31
CA THR A 104 14.60 12.70 -1.32
C THR A 104 15.61 12.39 -0.24
N GLU A 105 15.23 11.85 0.92
CA GLU A 105 16.18 11.73 2.04
C GLU A 105 16.07 10.43 2.89
N ASP A 106 14.89 9.74 3.00
CA ASP A 106 14.67 8.74 4.05
C ASP A 106 14.38 7.30 3.58
N LEU A 107 14.27 7.03 2.27
CA LEU A 107 14.13 5.65 1.81
C LEU A 107 15.50 4.99 1.73
N ASP A 108 15.88 4.32 2.79
CA ASP A 108 17.08 3.48 2.81
C ASP A 108 16.86 2.27 1.88
N ILE A 109 17.31 2.45 0.62
CA ILE A 109 17.27 1.41 -0.41
C ILE A 109 18.51 0.52 -0.39
N ASP A 110 19.40 0.71 0.57
CA ASP A 110 20.55 -0.18 0.71
C ASP A 110 20.08 -1.62 0.95
N PRO A 111 20.78 -2.59 0.36
CA PRO A 111 20.37 -3.97 0.47
C PRO A 111 20.67 -4.53 1.86
N THR A 112 19.68 -5.17 2.45
CA THR A 112 19.82 -5.95 3.67
C THR A 112 19.40 -7.39 3.43
N GLU A 113 20.00 -8.35 4.16
CA GLU A 113 19.66 -9.75 4.00
C GLU A 113 18.30 -10.10 4.61
N TRP A 114 17.52 -10.90 3.86
CA TRP A 114 16.35 -11.57 4.39
C TRP A 114 16.75 -12.74 5.28
N LYS A 115 16.87 -12.54 6.60
CA LYS A 115 17.36 -13.54 7.56
C LYS A 115 16.28 -14.35 8.27
N ARG A 116 15.06 -14.32 7.78
CA ARG A 116 13.91 -14.90 8.50
C ARG A 116 13.71 -16.39 8.26
N SER A 117 14.32 -16.98 7.24
CA SER A 117 14.27 -18.41 6.96
C SER A 117 15.58 -19.06 7.39
N GLY A 118 15.52 -20.06 8.26
CA GLY A 118 16.72 -20.81 8.71
C GLY A 118 17.48 -21.53 7.60
N ASN A 119 16.86 -21.72 6.42
CA ASN A 119 17.43 -22.29 5.20
C ASN A 119 17.47 -21.27 4.04
N ALA A 120 17.43 -19.97 4.36
CA ALA A 120 17.47 -18.95 3.35
C ALA A 120 18.78 -18.98 2.58
N PRO A 121 18.76 -18.94 1.23
CA PRO A 121 19.97 -18.70 0.45
C PRO A 121 20.59 -17.38 0.93
N SER A 122 21.90 -17.36 1.18
CA SER A 122 22.66 -16.19 1.67
C SER A 122 22.67 -14.97 0.73
N GLN A 123 21.84 -14.99 -0.31
CA GLN A 123 21.77 -13.96 -1.36
C GLN A 123 20.42 -13.26 -1.47
N MET A 124 19.46 -13.61 -0.59
CA MET A 124 18.17 -12.90 -0.59
C MET A 124 18.34 -11.52 0.07
N GLN A 125 18.01 -10.50 -0.68
CA GLN A 125 18.14 -9.12 -0.24
C GLN A 125 16.83 -8.36 -0.47
N VAL A 126 16.49 -7.51 0.49
CA VAL A 126 15.40 -6.54 0.45
C VAL A 126 15.96 -5.15 0.77
N THR A 127 15.18 -4.10 0.61
CA THR A 127 15.62 -2.77 1.05
C THR A 127 15.69 -2.72 2.57
N THR A 128 16.62 -1.96 3.12
CA THR A 128 16.73 -1.74 4.57
C THR A 128 15.49 -1.05 5.10
N GLY A 129 14.96 -0.05 4.39
CA GLY A 129 13.73 0.64 4.77
C GLY A 129 12.52 -0.28 4.89
N ASP A 130 12.31 -1.17 3.90
CA ASP A 130 11.22 -2.16 3.97
C ASP A 130 11.43 -3.18 5.09
N MET A 131 12.68 -3.60 5.33
CA MET A 131 13.00 -4.51 6.45
C MET A 131 12.70 -3.85 7.80
N ASP A 132 13.00 -2.58 7.96
CA ASP A 132 12.71 -1.84 9.19
C ASP A 132 11.21 -1.60 9.35
N GLY A 133 10.50 -1.30 8.26
CA GLY A 133 9.03 -1.28 8.24
C GLY A 133 8.43 -2.61 8.71
N LEU A 134 8.94 -3.73 8.20
CA LEU A 134 8.50 -5.07 8.63
C LEU A 134 8.76 -5.33 10.12
N LYS A 135 9.94 -4.96 10.64
CA LYS A 135 10.25 -5.09 12.08
C LYS A 135 9.28 -4.28 12.93
N ARG A 136 8.95 -3.05 12.50
CA ARG A 136 7.95 -2.21 13.16
C ARG A 136 6.57 -2.87 13.18
N LEU A 137 6.09 -3.41 12.04
CA LEU A 137 4.80 -4.11 11.98
C LEU A 137 4.76 -5.32 12.92
N LEU A 138 5.82 -6.13 12.96
CA LEU A 138 5.91 -7.30 13.85
C LEU A 138 6.02 -6.92 15.34
N GLY A 139 6.56 -5.73 15.63
CA GLY A 139 6.66 -5.19 16.99
C GLY A 139 5.41 -4.48 17.50
N MET A 140 4.37 -4.30 16.66
CA MET A 140 3.12 -3.67 17.09
C MET A 140 2.35 -4.56 18.06
N GLN A 141 1.81 -3.96 19.14
CA GLN A 141 1.04 -4.67 20.18
C GLN A 141 -0.31 -4.00 20.43
N TRP A 142 -1.40 -4.79 20.47
CA TRP A 142 -2.74 -4.30 20.76
C TRP A 142 -3.56 -5.27 21.60
N PRO A 143 -4.08 -4.84 22.74
CA PRO A 143 -3.51 -3.85 23.66
C PRO A 143 -2.19 -4.33 24.23
N PHE A 144 -1.98 -5.67 24.33
CA PHE A 144 -0.78 -6.33 24.84
C PHE A 144 -0.38 -7.53 23.98
N GLU A 145 -0.99 -7.68 22.81
CA GLU A 145 -0.85 -8.82 21.91
C GLU A 145 -0.36 -8.35 20.55
N ASP A 146 0.73 -8.94 20.07
CA ASP A 146 1.24 -8.69 18.73
C ASP A 146 0.42 -9.42 17.66
N ILE A 147 0.67 -9.13 16.38
CA ILE A 147 -0.08 -9.74 15.28
C ILE A 147 0.11 -11.25 15.21
N GLN A 148 1.29 -11.78 15.56
CA GLN A 148 1.57 -13.22 15.54
C GLN A 148 0.73 -13.93 16.61
N SER A 149 0.74 -13.41 17.84
CA SER A 149 -0.05 -13.93 18.97
C SER A 149 -1.54 -13.83 18.67
N TYR A 150 -2.01 -12.72 18.12
CA TYR A 150 -3.40 -12.54 17.72
C TYR A 150 -3.84 -13.60 16.71
N LEU A 151 -3.08 -13.77 15.62
CA LEU A 151 -3.39 -14.77 14.59
C LEU A 151 -3.30 -16.20 15.15
N ALA A 152 -2.32 -16.49 16.03
CA ALA A 152 -2.21 -17.77 16.72
C ALA A 152 -3.41 -18.04 17.64
N GLY A 153 -3.94 -17.01 18.27
CA GLY A 153 -5.16 -17.09 19.10
C GLY A 153 -6.44 -17.42 18.33
N LEU A 154 -6.41 -17.34 16.99
CA LEU A 154 -7.50 -17.83 16.14
C LEU A 154 -7.48 -19.35 15.96
N LYS A 155 -6.43 -20.06 16.44
CA LYS A 155 -6.35 -21.54 16.40
C LYS A 155 -7.58 -22.15 17.08
N GLY A 156 -8.17 -23.15 16.42
CA GLY A 156 -9.42 -23.77 16.87
C GLY A 156 -10.69 -23.24 16.21
N LYS A 157 -10.59 -22.18 15.39
CA LYS A 157 -11.68 -21.71 14.51
C LYS A 157 -11.41 -22.23 13.12
N GLU A 158 -12.04 -23.32 12.75
CA GLU A 158 -11.83 -23.96 11.44
C GLU A 158 -12.32 -23.09 10.26
N GLY A 159 -11.68 -23.27 9.11
CA GLY A 159 -12.16 -22.74 7.83
C GLY A 159 -11.95 -21.24 7.63
N ILE A 160 -10.99 -20.62 8.32
CA ILE A 160 -10.69 -19.19 8.19
C ILE A 160 -10.04 -18.87 6.83
N THR A 161 -10.59 -17.87 6.15
CA THR A 161 -9.92 -17.19 5.02
C THR A 161 -9.26 -15.92 5.53
N LEU A 162 -7.94 -15.84 5.33
CA LEU A 162 -7.13 -14.69 5.74
C LEU A 162 -6.66 -13.91 4.51
N TRP A 163 -6.78 -12.60 4.56
CA TRP A 163 -6.25 -11.69 3.56
C TRP A 163 -5.18 -10.80 4.18
N PHE A 164 -4.10 -10.58 3.44
CA PHE A 164 -3.17 -9.49 3.68
C PHE A 164 -3.35 -8.45 2.58
N THR A 165 -3.30 -7.18 2.93
CA THR A 165 -3.47 -6.11 1.95
C THR A 165 -2.72 -4.85 2.37
N GLY A 166 -2.35 -4.07 1.37
CA GLY A 166 -1.75 -2.75 1.53
C GLY A 166 -1.65 -2.05 0.19
N HIS A 167 -1.57 -0.72 0.24
CA HIS A 167 -1.38 0.15 -0.90
C HIS A 167 -0.08 0.94 -0.74
N SER A 168 0.62 1.24 -1.84
CA SER A 168 1.87 2.00 -1.79
C SER A 168 2.93 1.28 -0.95
N LEU A 169 3.56 1.90 0.04
CA LEU A 169 4.46 1.22 0.99
C LEU A 169 3.77 0.02 1.66
N GLY A 170 2.47 0.11 1.99
CA GLY A 170 1.72 -1.04 2.47
C GLY A 170 1.64 -2.18 1.44
N GLY A 171 1.70 -1.84 0.15
CA GLY A 171 1.82 -2.81 -0.96
C GLY A 171 3.17 -3.52 -1.01
N ALA A 172 4.22 -2.93 -0.45
CA ALA A 172 5.52 -3.57 -0.23
C ALA A 172 5.54 -4.36 1.09
N LEU A 173 5.05 -3.78 2.17
CA LEU A 173 5.13 -4.36 3.51
C LEU A 173 4.17 -5.52 3.74
N SER A 174 2.97 -5.51 3.13
CA SER A 174 1.99 -6.59 3.33
C SER A 174 2.45 -7.95 2.79
N PRO A 175 3.09 -8.08 1.60
CA PRO A 175 3.69 -9.33 1.17
C PRO A 175 4.87 -9.76 2.05
N MET A 176 5.70 -8.81 2.52
CA MET A 176 6.80 -9.12 3.43
C MET A 176 6.30 -9.65 4.78
N LEU A 177 5.27 -9.02 5.35
CA LEU A 177 4.65 -9.47 6.59
C LEU A 177 4.07 -10.88 6.43
N MET A 178 3.31 -11.13 5.36
CA MET A 178 2.75 -12.44 5.07
C MET A 178 3.85 -13.50 4.91
N LEU A 179 4.90 -13.21 4.12
CA LEU A 179 6.04 -14.11 3.95
C LEU A 179 6.75 -14.40 5.28
N ALA A 180 6.97 -13.37 6.11
CA ALA A 180 7.62 -13.52 7.41
C ALA A 180 6.85 -14.47 8.33
N LEU A 181 5.51 -14.40 8.31
CA LEU A 181 4.64 -15.29 9.09
C LEU A 181 4.57 -16.71 8.53
N MET A 182 4.84 -16.88 7.23
CA MET A 182 4.92 -18.21 6.58
C MET A 182 6.28 -18.87 6.77
N ASP A 183 7.36 -18.09 6.79
CA ASP A 183 8.74 -18.62 6.83
C ASP A 183 9.18 -19.08 8.22
N GLN A 184 8.85 -18.32 9.27
CA GLN A 184 9.47 -18.50 10.58
C GLN A 184 8.79 -19.54 11.46
N ASP A 185 7.46 -19.54 11.48
CA ASP A 185 6.72 -20.20 12.55
C ASP A 185 5.67 -21.19 12.05
N SER A 186 5.61 -21.42 10.74
CA SER A 186 4.53 -22.22 10.13
C SER A 186 3.13 -21.74 10.56
N LEU A 187 3.03 -20.48 11.05
CA LEU A 187 1.77 -19.92 11.56
C LEU A 187 0.69 -19.91 10.47
N LEU A 188 1.10 -19.63 9.25
CA LEU A 188 0.23 -19.62 8.08
C LEU A 188 0.40 -20.89 7.22
N ASP A 189 0.98 -21.98 7.77
CA ASP A 189 1.12 -23.22 7.03
C ASP A 189 -0.27 -23.78 6.70
N THR A 190 -0.55 -23.85 5.41
CA THR A 190 -1.81 -24.38 4.87
C THR A 190 -1.69 -25.85 4.43
N LYS A 191 -0.51 -26.47 4.60
CA LYS A 191 -0.23 -27.86 4.16
C LYS A 191 -0.68 -28.92 5.15
N ASP A 192 -0.78 -28.57 6.44
CA ASP A 192 -1.28 -29.48 7.45
C ASP A 192 -2.80 -29.59 7.35
N THR A 193 -3.24 -30.51 6.49
CA THR A 193 -4.65 -30.74 6.19
C THR A 193 -5.46 -31.23 7.41
N ASN A 194 -4.80 -31.71 8.44
CA ASN A 194 -5.47 -32.24 9.64
C ASN A 194 -5.71 -31.17 10.71
N LEU A 195 -4.97 -30.06 10.65
CA LEU A 195 -5.03 -28.98 11.63
C LEU A 195 -5.05 -27.60 10.98
N SER A 196 -5.27 -27.51 9.67
CA SER A 196 -5.24 -26.25 8.95
C SER A 196 -6.34 -25.31 9.43
N LEU A 197 -5.97 -24.36 10.28
CA LEU A 197 -6.79 -23.23 10.68
C LEU A 197 -7.23 -22.42 9.46
N TRP A 198 -6.35 -22.36 8.48
CA TRP A 198 -6.51 -21.49 7.33
C TRP A 198 -7.06 -22.28 6.14
N ARG A 199 -8.32 -22.00 5.78
CA ARG A 199 -8.88 -22.48 4.52
C ARG A 199 -8.10 -21.94 3.32
N GLN A 200 -7.70 -20.69 3.41
CA GLN A 200 -6.95 -19.99 2.37
C GLN A 200 -6.26 -18.76 2.95
N VAL A 201 -5.03 -18.51 2.52
CA VAL A 201 -4.33 -17.26 2.80
C VAL A 201 -4.16 -16.51 1.49
N ASN A 202 -4.55 -15.24 1.45
CA ASN A 202 -4.56 -14.42 0.24
C ASN A 202 -3.78 -13.14 0.46
N LEU A 203 -3.21 -12.63 -0.63
CA LEU A 203 -2.58 -11.32 -0.68
C LEU A 203 -3.25 -10.48 -1.77
N LEU A 204 -3.54 -9.24 -1.44
CA LEU A 204 -3.84 -8.18 -2.38
C LEU A 204 -2.91 -6.99 -2.10
N ALA A 205 -1.78 -6.95 -2.77
CA ALA A 205 -0.82 -5.85 -2.70
C ALA A 205 -1.02 -4.92 -3.89
N THR A 206 -1.21 -3.63 -3.64
CA THR A 206 -1.45 -2.65 -4.69
C THR A 206 -0.41 -1.54 -4.68
N ALA A 207 0.05 -1.13 -5.85
CA ALA A 207 0.97 0.01 -6.03
C ALA A 207 2.30 -0.06 -5.26
N GLY A 208 2.75 -1.25 -4.85
CA GLY A 208 3.99 -1.40 -4.08
C GLY A 208 5.24 -1.18 -4.94
N PRO A 209 6.30 -0.54 -4.41
CA PRO A 209 7.62 -0.49 -5.05
C PRO A 209 8.29 -1.86 -5.09
N SER A 210 9.45 -1.95 -5.75
CA SER A 210 10.25 -3.19 -5.80
C SER A 210 10.86 -3.50 -4.43
N ILE A 211 10.49 -4.62 -3.83
CA ILE A 211 10.82 -4.97 -2.45
C ILE A 211 12.22 -5.56 -2.30
N GLY A 212 12.62 -6.40 -3.26
CA GLY A 212 13.84 -7.18 -3.12
C GLY A 212 14.43 -7.68 -4.43
N ASN A 213 15.52 -8.43 -4.32
CA ASN A 213 16.21 -8.97 -5.48
C ASN A 213 15.55 -10.26 -6.02
N ALA A 214 16.07 -10.79 -7.14
CA ALA A 214 15.52 -11.98 -7.79
C ALA A 214 15.50 -13.20 -6.85
N ALA A 215 16.51 -13.37 -6.00
CA ALA A 215 16.55 -14.49 -5.05
C ALA A 215 15.43 -14.39 -4.00
N PHE A 216 15.12 -13.19 -3.52
CA PHE A 216 13.98 -12.94 -2.64
C PHE A 216 12.65 -13.24 -3.35
N LEU A 217 12.50 -12.77 -4.59
CA LEU A 217 11.29 -13.00 -5.39
C LEU A 217 11.04 -14.48 -5.63
N GLU A 218 12.08 -15.24 -5.98
CA GLU A 218 11.98 -16.70 -6.18
C GLU A 218 11.64 -17.43 -4.88
N HIS A 219 12.19 -16.99 -3.74
CA HIS A 219 11.83 -17.54 -2.44
C HIS A 219 10.36 -17.28 -2.12
N PHE A 220 9.90 -16.04 -2.31
CA PHE A 220 8.50 -15.66 -2.16
C PHE A 220 7.58 -16.57 -2.99
N LYS A 221 7.84 -16.68 -4.29
CA LYS A 221 7.06 -17.55 -5.19
C LYS A 221 7.04 -19.00 -4.72
N ARG A 222 8.19 -19.52 -4.27
CA ARG A 222 8.29 -20.89 -3.78
C ARG A 222 7.44 -21.14 -2.53
N VAL A 223 7.50 -20.23 -1.56
CA VAL A 223 6.74 -20.35 -0.31
C VAL A 223 5.23 -20.27 -0.61
N PHE A 224 4.83 -19.33 -1.44
CA PHE A 224 3.42 -19.17 -1.84
C PHE A 224 2.88 -20.34 -2.65
N SER A 225 3.66 -20.86 -3.60
CA SER A 225 3.25 -22.02 -4.42
C SER A 225 3.16 -23.30 -3.61
N ALA A 226 3.91 -23.40 -2.53
CA ALA A 226 3.90 -24.56 -1.65
C ALA A 226 2.72 -24.57 -0.68
N GLY A 227 2.11 -23.39 -0.40
CA GLY A 227 0.93 -23.23 0.42
C GLY A 227 -0.36 -23.10 -0.41
N ASN A 228 -1.52 -23.14 0.24
CA ASN A 228 -2.80 -22.77 -0.39
C ASN A 228 -2.96 -21.24 -0.33
N ALA A 229 -2.00 -20.53 -0.92
CA ALA A 229 -1.92 -19.08 -0.89
C ALA A 229 -2.07 -18.50 -2.29
N LEU A 230 -2.85 -17.42 -2.41
CA LEU A 230 -3.02 -16.68 -3.65
C LEU A 230 -2.44 -15.27 -3.48
N ALA A 231 -1.48 -14.91 -4.31
CA ALA A 231 -0.89 -13.59 -4.31
C ALA A 231 -1.35 -12.80 -5.55
N ASN A 232 -1.91 -11.62 -5.32
CA ASN A 232 -2.29 -10.68 -6.34
C ASN A 232 -1.49 -9.40 -6.13
N PHE A 233 -0.54 -9.13 -7.02
CA PHE A 233 0.14 -7.86 -7.13
C PHE A 233 -0.55 -7.05 -8.21
N VAL A 234 -1.19 -5.95 -7.83
CA VAL A 234 -1.98 -5.13 -8.75
C VAL A 234 -1.36 -3.75 -8.83
N TRP A 235 -0.95 -3.35 -10.00
CA TRP A 235 -0.49 -2.00 -10.22
C TRP A 235 -0.94 -1.43 -11.57
N ASN A 236 -1.07 -0.12 -11.58
CA ASN A 236 -1.39 0.67 -12.74
C ASN A 236 -0.13 0.87 -13.58
N ALA A 237 -0.19 0.59 -14.87
CA ALA A 237 0.95 0.76 -15.78
C ALA A 237 1.50 2.20 -15.83
N LYS A 238 0.66 3.19 -15.45
CA LYS A 238 1.04 4.60 -15.37
C LYS A 238 1.42 5.07 -13.97
N ASP A 239 1.45 4.19 -12.98
CA ASP A 239 1.88 4.54 -11.63
C ASP A 239 3.41 4.48 -11.53
N VAL A 240 4.04 5.57 -11.06
CA VAL A 240 5.50 5.63 -10.95
C VAL A 240 6.04 4.79 -9.78
N VAL A 241 5.25 4.56 -8.73
CA VAL A 241 5.71 3.87 -7.52
C VAL A 241 6.10 2.42 -7.78
N PRO A 242 5.32 1.60 -8.51
CA PRO A 242 5.75 0.25 -8.87
C PRO A 242 7.04 0.17 -9.70
N HIS A 243 7.42 1.26 -10.36
CA HIS A 243 8.69 1.33 -11.09
C HIS A 243 9.89 1.64 -10.20
N ALA A 244 9.67 2.09 -8.95
CA ALA A 244 10.72 2.49 -8.04
C ALA A 244 11.65 1.33 -7.68
N TRP A 245 12.93 1.65 -7.54
CA TRP A 245 14.06 0.80 -7.12
C TRP A 245 14.48 -0.26 -8.16
N ASN A 246 13.68 -0.56 -9.16
CA ASN A 246 14.10 -1.41 -10.27
C ASN A 246 14.67 -0.54 -11.40
N LYS A 247 15.99 -0.66 -11.63
CA LYS A 247 16.72 0.14 -12.63
C LYS A 247 16.15 0.05 -14.04
N ASP A 248 15.55 -1.10 -14.40
CA ASP A 248 15.07 -1.32 -15.76
C ASP A 248 13.68 -0.72 -15.96
N THR A 249 12.78 -0.81 -14.97
CA THR A 249 11.46 -0.19 -15.03
C THR A 249 11.52 1.32 -14.84
N MET A 250 12.46 1.82 -14.04
CA MET A 250 12.67 3.27 -13.87
C MET A 250 13.05 4.00 -15.16
N LYS A 251 13.60 3.31 -16.15
CA LYS A 251 13.88 3.91 -17.47
C LYS A 251 12.62 4.45 -18.16
N ALA A 252 11.46 3.84 -17.89
CA ALA A 252 10.19 4.32 -18.44
C ALA A 252 9.79 5.70 -17.90
N LEU A 253 10.30 6.09 -16.72
CA LEU A 253 10.01 7.38 -16.09
C LEU A 253 10.81 8.54 -16.67
N THR A 254 11.95 8.26 -17.30
CA THR A 254 12.94 9.26 -17.75
C THR A 254 13.17 9.27 -19.28
N ASN A 255 12.50 8.40 -20.03
CA ASN A 255 12.51 8.46 -21.48
C ASN A 255 11.92 9.78 -21.97
N PRO A 256 12.31 10.28 -23.18
CA PRO A 256 11.85 11.58 -23.70
C PRO A 256 10.34 11.74 -23.69
N THR A 257 9.62 10.65 -23.82
CA THR A 257 8.19 10.58 -23.53
C THR A 257 8.00 9.61 -22.35
N ASN A 258 8.11 10.12 -21.12
CA ASN A 258 7.85 9.30 -19.94
C ASN A 258 6.46 8.62 -20.01
N ILE A 259 6.14 7.77 -19.03
CA ILE A 259 4.87 7.02 -19.03
C ILE A 259 3.60 7.89 -19.14
N PHE A 260 3.73 9.21 -19.01
CA PHE A 260 2.63 10.18 -19.19
C PHE A 260 2.69 10.90 -20.53
N GLY A 261 3.72 10.68 -21.35
CA GLY A 261 3.93 11.43 -22.60
C GLY A 261 4.32 12.90 -22.40
N LEU A 262 4.91 13.24 -21.25
CA LEU A 262 5.31 14.61 -20.90
C LEU A 262 6.80 14.82 -21.10
N ASP A 263 7.19 15.99 -21.62
CA ASP A 263 8.59 16.40 -21.73
C ASP A 263 9.12 16.91 -20.38
N VAL A 264 9.63 15.99 -19.54
CA VAL A 264 10.31 16.36 -18.30
C VAL A 264 11.76 16.68 -18.60
N VAL A 265 12.16 17.93 -18.39
CA VAL A 265 13.53 18.37 -18.63
C VAL A 265 14.42 17.91 -17.49
N ALA A 266 15.57 17.30 -17.83
CA ALA A 266 16.50 16.73 -16.86
C ALA A 266 16.99 17.71 -15.76
N ASN A 267 16.98 19.00 -16.03
CA ASN A 267 17.38 20.05 -15.10
C ASN A 267 16.25 20.61 -14.23
N ASP A 268 15.01 20.27 -14.52
CA ASP A 268 13.86 20.65 -13.71
C ASP A 268 13.81 19.86 -12.41
N PRO A 269 13.10 20.32 -11.37
CA PRO A 269 13.04 19.62 -10.09
C PRO A 269 12.63 18.14 -10.20
N VAL A 270 11.62 17.83 -11.01
CA VAL A 270 11.18 16.44 -11.24
C VAL A 270 12.25 15.63 -11.98
N GLY A 271 12.88 16.19 -13.01
CA GLY A 271 13.94 15.52 -13.75
C GLY A 271 15.17 15.22 -12.88
N LYS A 272 15.56 16.14 -12.01
CA LYS A 272 16.63 15.93 -11.01
C LYS A 272 16.25 14.82 -10.01
N LEU A 273 15.02 14.84 -9.51
CA LEU A 273 14.52 13.81 -8.61
C LEU A 273 14.59 12.43 -9.26
N LEU A 274 14.01 12.27 -10.44
CA LEU A 274 14.02 11.01 -11.18
C LEU A 274 15.45 10.54 -11.51
N GLY A 275 16.33 11.47 -11.85
CA GLY A 275 17.76 11.18 -12.10
C GLY A 275 18.48 10.69 -10.85
N ALA A 276 18.26 11.31 -9.70
CA ALA A 276 18.81 10.86 -8.42
C ALA A 276 18.31 9.46 -8.05
N GLN A 277 17.01 9.19 -8.21
CA GLN A 277 16.40 7.89 -7.96
C GLN A 277 16.97 6.81 -8.90
N GLN A 278 17.16 7.11 -10.19
CA GLN A 278 17.82 6.20 -11.12
C GLN A 278 19.26 5.89 -10.71
N GLN A 279 20.00 6.90 -10.28
CA GLN A 279 21.37 6.72 -9.83
C GLN A 279 21.44 5.84 -8.58
N ALA A 280 20.55 6.06 -7.62
CA ALA A 280 20.43 5.24 -6.42
C ALA A 280 20.09 3.78 -6.77
N ALA A 281 19.16 3.56 -7.69
CA ALA A 281 18.77 2.23 -8.13
C ALA A 281 19.80 1.54 -9.06
N ALA A 282 20.73 2.28 -9.67
CA ALA A 282 21.65 1.75 -10.71
C ALA A 282 22.52 0.59 -10.19
N ASN A 283 22.91 0.63 -8.93
CA ASN A 283 23.73 -0.39 -8.28
C ASN A 283 22.89 -1.49 -7.58
N GLN A 284 21.57 -1.31 -7.52
CA GLN A 284 20.67 -2.24 -6.87
C GLN A 284 20.22 -3.33 -7.86
N LYS A 285 19.93 -4.52 -7.34
CA LYS A 285 19.46 -5.66 -8.12
C LYS A 285 18.00 -6.00 -7.81
N TYR A 286 17.22 -4.99 -7.42
CA TYR A 286 15.81 -5.19 -7.10
C TYR A 286 15.00 -5.51 -8.33
N VAL A 287 14.01 -6.38 -8.16
CA VAL A 287 13.11 -6.86 -9.19
C VAL A 287 11.68 -6.64 -8.72
N GLN A 288 10.85 -6.09 -9.59
CA GLN A 288 9.44 -5.91 -9.30
C GLN A 288 8.67 -7.23 -9.50
N PHE A 289 7.67 -7.45 -8.67
CA PHE A 289 6.69 -8.50 -8.90
C PHE A 289 5.90 -8.19 -10.17
N GLU A 290 5.74 -9.21 -11.01
CA GLU A 290 4.88 -9.09 -12.19
C GLU A 290 3.43 -8.81 -11.76
N PRO A 291 2.76 -7.82 -12.37
CA PRO A 291 1.38 -7.51 -12.01
C PRO A 291 0.44 -8.63 -12.44
N THR A 292 -0.43 -9.03 -11.52
CA THR A 292 -1.48 -10.01 -11.78
C THR A 292 -2.82 -9.56 -11.18
N PRO A 293 -3.69 -8.90 -11.89
CA PRO A 293 -3.54 -8.30 -13.23
C PRO A 293 -3.01 -6.86 -13.19
N ALA A 294 -2.36 -6.43 -14.27
CA ALA A 294 -2.10 -5.00 -14.51
C ALA A 294 -3.36 -4.30 -15.05
N PHE A 295 -3.46 -2.99 -14.83
CA PHE A 295 -4.41 -2.15 -15.52
C PHE A 295 -3.73 -0.86 -16.02
N ASP A 296 -4.37 -0.21 -16.96
CA ASP A 296 -3.91 1.05 -17.55
C ASP A 296 -4.94 2.13 -17.21
N GLY A 297 -4.63 2.94 -16.20
CA GLY A 297 -5.48 4.04 -15.76
C GLY A 297 -5.62 5.11 -16.85
N PRO A 298 -6.77 5.81 -16.93
CA PRO A 298 -6.90 6.98 -17.77
C PRO A 298 -5.92 8.06 -17.31
N LEU A 299 -5.53 8.98 -18.19
CA LEU A 299 -4.80 10.16 -17.77
C LEU A 299 -5.64 11.02 -16.83
N SER A 300 -4.97 11.78 -15.97
CA SER A 300 -5.65 12.74 -15.08
C SER A 300 -6.51 13.70 -15.91
N PRO A 301 -7.71 14.03 -15.44
CA PRO A 301 -8.56 15.04 -16.07
C PRO A 301 -8.03 16.48 -15.90
N TYR A 302 -7.02 16.69 -15.07
CA TYR A 302 -6.43 18.01 -14.84
C TYR A 302 -5.61 18.44 -16.05
N THR A 303 -5.96 19.54 -16.68
CA THR A 303 -5.43 19.94 -17.97
C THR A 303 -4.85 21.35 -18.00
N ASP A 304 -5.09 22.17 -16.98
CA ASP A 304 -4.60 23.54 -16.95
C ASP A 304 -4.35 24.08 -15.52
N SER A 305 -3.79 25.31 -15.46
CA SER A 305 -3.51 26.00 -14.20
C SER A 305 -4.76 26.40 -13.40
N LYS A 306 -5.94 26.43 -14.01
CA LYS A 306 -7.19 26.76 -13.30
C LYS A 306 -7.62 25.58 -12.45
N ASP A 307 -7.36 24.36 -12.94
CA ASP A 307 -7.65 23.13 -12.20
C ASP A 307 -6.74 22.97 -10.99
N THR A 308 -5.48 23.37 -11.11
CA THR A 308 -4.45 23.13 -10.11
C THR A 308 -4.11 24.35 -9.26
N GLY A 309 -4.41 25.58 -9.75
CA GLY A 309 -4.07 26.87 -9.14
C GLY A 309 -2.56 27.15 -9.07
N VAL A 310 -1.76 26.36 -9.78
CA VAL A 310 -0.31 26.58 -9.98
C VAL A 310 -0.02 26.69 -11.47
N PRO A 311 1.08 27.32 -11.88
CA PRO A 311 1.48 27.36 -13.29
C PRO A 311 1.53 25.93 -13.87
N TRP A 312 0.92 25.77 -15.05
CA TRP A 312 0.87 24.47 -15.74
C TRP A 312 2.18 24.25 -16.50
N THR A 313 3.17 23.77 -15.77
CA THR A 313 4.50 23.41 -16.29
C THR A 313 4.62 21.91 -16.49
N PRO A 314 5.60 21.37 -17.23
CA PRO A 314 5.83 19.93 -17.31
C PRO A 314 5.96 19.27 -15.94
N ASP A 315 6.62 19.92 -14.97
CA ASP A 315 6.74 19.41 -13.60
C ASP A 315 5.39 19.31 -12.90
N SER A 316 4.58 20.38 -12.94
CA SER A 316 3.25 20.35 -12.30
C SER A 316 2.31 19.35 -12.96
N GLN A 317 2.43 19.18 -14.28
CA GLN A 317 1.71 18.14 -15.03
C GLN A 317 2.13 16.73 -14.59
N PHE A 318 3.44 16.50 -14.50
CA PHE A 318 3.98 15.22 -14.04
C PHE A 318 3.47 14.89 -12.63
N MET A 319 3.51 15.87 -11.72
CA MET A 319 3.06 15.67 -10.34
C MET A 319 1.56 15.43 -10.23
N ALA A 320 0.75 16.13 -11.04
CA ALA A 320 -0.68 15.89 -11.10
C ALA A 320 -1.01 14.49 -11.62
N GLN A 321 -0.28 14.02 -12.64
CA GLN A 321 -0.40 12.65 -13.13
C GLN A 321 0.04 11.64 -12.08
N LEU A 322 1.18 11.84 -11.43
CA LEU A 322 1.72 10.95 -10.43
C LEU A 322 0.71 10.74 -9.29
N GLY A 323 0.19 11.82 -8.70
CA GLY A 323 -0.83 11.72 -7.64
C GLY A 323 -2.10 11.00 -8.10
N PHE A 324 -2.61 11.36 -9.28
CA PHE A 324 -3.80 10.73 -9.84
C PHE A 324 -3.58 9.23 -10.10
N GLN A 325 -2.47 8.85 -10.74
CA GLN A 325 -2.20 7.48 -11.13
C GLN A 325 -1.92 6.58 -9.92
N HIS A 326 -1.26 7.13 -8.89
CA HIS A 326 -0.94 6.38 -7.68
C HIS A 326 -2.14 6.22 -6.73
N LEU A 327 -3.11 7.13 -6.79
CA LEU A 327 -4.23 7.16 -5.84
C LEU A 327 -5.58 6.97 -6.55
N ASN A 328 -6.04 7.97 -7.27
CA ASN A 328 -7.40 8.02 -7.83
C ASN A 328 -7.68 6.91 -8.84
N ALA A 329 -6.68 6.54 -9.64
CA ALA A 329 -6.83 5.48 -10.64
C ALA A 329 -7.12 4.12 -9.98
N TYR A 330 -6.50 3.81 -8.82
CA TYR A 330 -6.79 2.59 -8.07
C TYR A 330 -8.18 2.64 -7.44
N VAL A 331 -8.55 3.76 -6.81
CA VAL A 331 -9.90 3.91 -6.24
C VAL A 331 -10.96 3.64 -7.31
N ARG A 332 -10.80 4.23 -8.50
CA ARG A 332 -11.70 3.99 -9.63
C ARG A 332 -11.68 2.54 -10.11
N ALA A 333 -10.50 1.95 -10.25
CA ALA A 333 -10.34 0.57 -10.71
C ALA A 333 -11.00 -0.44 -9.76
N PHE A 334 -11.04 -0.14 -8.47
CA PHE A 334 -11.71 -0.94 -7.45
C PHE A 334 -13.15 -0.48 -7.15
N GLY A 335 -13.71 0.44 -7.93
CA GLY A 335 -15.09 0.89 -7.82
C GLY A 335 -15.36 1.88 -6.69
N GLY A 336 -14.33 2.46 -6.10
CA GLY A 336 -14.45 3.31 -4.93
C GLY A 336 -15.19 4.63 -5.16
N ASP A 337 -15.17 5.14 -6.38
CA ASP A 337 -15.87 6.37 -6.78
C ASP A 337 -17.40 6.21 -6.93
N HIS A 338 -17.89 4.97 -7.05
CA HIS A 338 -19.30 4.67 -7.28
C HIS A 338 -19.91 3.75 -6.22
N GLU A 339 -19.13 2.82 -5.67
CA GLU A 339 -19.66 1.73 -4.86
C GLU A 339 -19.47 1.92 -3.35
N TRP A 340 -18.45 2.68 -2.92
CA TRP A 340 -18.12 2.76 -1.49
C TRP A 340 -19.06 3.65 -0.69
N PHE A 341 -19.80 4.56 -1.35
CA PHE A 341 -20.57 5.61 -0.69
C PHE A 341 -22.04 5.57 -1.04
N SER A 342 -22.89 5.39 -0.04
CA SER A 342 -24.32 5.21 -0.20
C SER A 342 -25.10 6.45 -0.70
N GLN A 343 -24.47 7.63 -0.86
CA GLN A 343 -25.17 8.87 -1.22
C GLN A 343 -24.38 9.77 -2.20
N GLY A 344 -23.43 9.23 -2.95
CA GLY A 344 -22.68 10.06 -3.92
C GLY A 344 -21.82 11.16 -3.29
N LYS A 345 -21.70 11.18 -1.96
CA LYS A 345 -20.78 12.07 -1.25
C LYS A 345 -19.59 11.26 -0.76
N PRO A 346 -18.36 11.61 -1.15
CA PRO A 346 -17.17 11.00 -0.56
C PRO A 346 -17.22 11.20 0.96
N PRO A 347 -16.77 10.21 1.76
CA PRO A 347 -16.67 10.40 3.19
C PRO A 347 -15.74 11.57 3.49
N PRO A 348 -15.89 12.18 4.69
CA PRO A 348 -14.97 13.24 5.15
C PRO A 348 -13.49 12.90 5.04
N GLY A 349 -13.14 11.61 4.87
CA GLY A 349 -11.78 11.10 4.74
C GLY A 349 -11.27 10.86 3.32
N CYS A 350 -12.01 11.18 2.25
CA CYS A 350 -11.44 11.23 0.87
C CYS A 350 -10.45 12.38 0.67
N ARG A 351 -10.00 12.99 1.74
CA ARG A 351 -8.89 13.94 1.76
C ARG A 351 -7.56 13.17 1.76
N TRP A 352 -7.19 12.64 0.62
CA TRP A 352 -5.84 12.09 0.45
C TRP A 352 -4.77 13.16 0.43
N PHE A 353 -5.20 14.35 0.09
CA PHE A 353 -4.40 15.55 0.28
C PHE A 353 -5.14 16.44 1.28
N PRO A 354 -4.48 17.02 2.28
CA PRO A 354 -5.12 17.80 3.34
C PRO A 354 -5.89 19.03 2.85
N LEU A 355 -6.00 19.24 1.54
CA LEU A 355 -6.53 20.45 0.93
C LEU A 355 -7.76 20.22 0.04
N SER A 356 -8.24 18.97 -0.17
CA SER A 356 -9.37 18.76 -1.08
C SER A 356 -10.57 18.06 -0.45
N ASN A 357 -11.77 18.50 -0.84
CA ASN A 357 -13.04 17.95 -0.37
C ASN A 357 -13.61 16.87 -1.32
N SER A 358 -12.87 16.50 -2.36
CA SER A 358 -13.26 15.45 -3.31
C SER A 358 -12.06 14.66 -3.77
N CYS A 359 -12.27 13.41 -4.19
CA CYS A 359 -11.22 12.57 -4.77
C CYS A 359 -10.69 13.09 -6.11
N ASP A 360 -11.30 14.13 -6.66
CA ASP A 360 -10.99 14.75 -7.96
C ASP A 360 -10.66 16.26 -7.85
N ASP A 361 -10.42 16.78 -6.64
CA ASP A 361 -10.20 18.23 -6.47
C ASP A 361 -8.78 18.64 -6.96
N PRO A 362 -8.70 19.64 -7.86
CA PRO A 362 -7.46 20.24 -8.35
C PRO A 362 -6.50 20.73 -7.27
N LYS A 363 -7.01 21.10 -6.09
CA LYS A 363 -6.19 21.53 -4.95
C LYS A 363 -5.25 20.46 -4.42
N SER A 364 -5.52 19.18 -4.73
CA SER A 364 -4.62 18.08 -4.40
C SER A 364 -3.31 18.16 -5.18
N ALA A 365 -3.39 18.53 -6.48
CA ALA A 365 -2.20 18.75 -7.30
C ALA A 365 -1.41 19.98 -6.83
N GLN A 366 -2.11 21.04 -6.35
CA GLN A 366 -1.46 22.21 -5.76
C GLN A 366 -0.63 21.88 -4.52
N ALA A 367 -1.15 21.03 -3.64
CA ALA A 367 -0.44 20.65 -2.42
C ALA A 367 0.83 19.85 -2.74
N ALA A 368 0.74 18.91 -3.68
CA ALA A 368 1.88 18.13 -4.14
C ALA A 368 2.96 19.02 -4.76
N VAL A 369 2.56 19.93 -5.66
CA VAL A 369 3.50 20.87 -6.29
C VAL A 369 4.09 21.85 -5.27
N LYS A 370 3.31 22.32 -4.30
CA LYS A 370 3.78 23.23 -3.25
C LYS A 370 4.74 22.54 -2.28
N ALA A 371 4.47 21.31 -1.89
CA ALA A 371 5.38 20.51 -1.06
C ALA A 371 6.75 20.34 -1.74
N LEU A 372 6.77 20.07 -3.06
CA LEU A 372 8.01 19.93 -3.83
C LEU A 372 8.74 21.24 -4.12
N SER A 373 8.04 22.37 -4.17
CA SER A 373 8.67 23.66 -4.45
C SER A 373 9.36 24.28 -3.24
N GLY A 374 9.29 23.68 -2.06
CA GLY A 374 9.94 24.15 -0.85
C GLY A 374 9.46 25.55 -0.40
N LYS A 375 8.27 25.99 -0.81
CA LYS A 375 7.70 27.29 -0.51
C LYS A 375 6.37 27.20 0.22
#